data_481e611463a410a1449054d8ddadcc25
#
_entry.id   481e611463a410a1449054d8ddadcc25
#
_cell.length_a   1.000
_cell.length_b   1.000
_cell.length_c   1.000
_cell.angle_alpha   90.00
_cell.angle_beta   90.00
_cell.angle_gamma   90.00
#
_symmetry.space_group_name_H-M   'P 1'
#
loop_
_entity.id
_entity.type
_entity.pdbx_description
1 polymer ?
#
loop_
_entity_poly.entity_id
_entity_poly.type
_entity_poly.pdbx_seq_one_letter_code
_entity_poly.pdbx_strand_id
1 'polypeptide(L)'
;RHAERLSKEPVIVAEGDYPDGLLLVRSGFGRVSRAVNNGHRTLRYIGRGSAFGLEEIIHNWRNEDSRPLQTSLRALGYTDILRVPTKIIEELVLPTLPQQTLDAFAQTGAGDVQTRNAIDVKTAIDPGMLEFLVEYRYINGTATMMIDLDRCVRCDECVTACSKGHNNNPR
;
A
#
# COMPACT_ATOMS: atom_id res chain seq x y z
N ARG A 1 7.88 -22.51 -11.61
CA ARG A 1 7.00 -21.59 -12.42
C ARG A 1 6.05 -20.75 -11.60
N HIS A 2 5.59 -21.19 -10.42
CA HIS A 2 4.69 -20.41 -9.56
C HIS A 2 5.45 -19.36 -8.75
N ALA A 3 6.62 -19.69 -8.23
CA ALA A 3 7.48 -18.77 -7.50
C ALA A 3 8.00 -17.60 -8.37
N GLU A 4 8.25 -17.85 -9.65
CA GLU A 4 8.68 -16.83 -10.61
C GLU A 4 7.56 -15.80 -10.94
N ARG A 5 6.30 -16.23 -10.93
CA ARG A 5 5.15 -15.31 -11.09
C ARG A 5 4.91 -14.44 -9.87
N LEU A 6 5.21 -14.96 -8.68
CA LEU A 6 5.05 -14.26 -7.41
C LEU A 6 6.19 -13.24 -7.16
N SER A 7 7.36 -13.44 -7.77
CA SER A 7 8.50 -12.52 -7.63
C SER A 7 8.32 -11.19 -8.38
N LYS A 8 7.37 -11.13 -9.33
CA LYS A 8 7.08 -9.91 -10.10
C LYS A 8 5.72 -9.37 -9.70
N GLU A 9 5.72 -8.45 -8.73
CA GLU A 9 4.55 -7.65 -8.43
C GLU A 9 4.35 -6.61 -9.52
N PRO A 10 3.38 -6.77 -10.43
CA PRO A 10 3.18 -5.82 -11.50
C PRO A 10 2.79 -4.46 -10.95
N VAL A 11 3.42 -3.42 -11.49
CA VAL A 11 3.09 -2.02 -11.16
C VAL A 11 1.78 -1.69 -11.86
N ILE A 12 0.78 -1.25 -11.09
CA ILE A 12 -0.50 -0.77 -11.61
C ILE A 12 -0.38 0.70 -11.98
N VAL A 13 0.17 1.49 -11.06
CA VAL A 13 0.59 2.88 -11.27
C VAL A 13 1.86 3.15 -10.47
N ALA A 14 2.73 4.00 -11.00
CA ALA A 14 4.00 4.33 -10.38
C ALA A 14 3.95 5.68 -9.64
N GLU A 15 4.79 5.80 -8.62
CA GLU A 15 5.15 7.10 -8.03
C GLU A 15 5.71 8.02 -9.11
N GLY A 16 5.24 9.26 -9.15
CA GLY A 16 5.57 10.23 -10.18
C GLY A 16 4.63 10.26 -11.39
N ASP A 17 3.78 9.24 -11.58
CA ASP A 17 2.72 9.29 -12.60
C ASP A 17 1.64 10.29 -12.20
N TYR A 18 0.99 10.91 -13.18
CA TYR A 18 -0.16 11.77 -12.91
C TYR A 18 -1.44 10.94 -12.75
N PRO A 19 -2.32 11.26 -11.77
CA PRO A 19 -3.54 10.51 -11.55
C PRO A 19 -4.51 10.71 -12.72
N ASP A 20 -4.67 9.69 -13.56
CA ASP A 20 -5.62 9.63 -14.65
C ASP A 20 -6.98 9.05 -14.25
N GLY A 21 -7.10 8.60 -13.02
CA GLY A 21 -8.32 8.08 -12.42
C GLY A 21 -8.16 7.60 -10.99
N LEU A 22 -9.30 7.50 -10.29
CA LEU A 22 -9.40 6.84 -9.01
C LEU A 22 -9.36 5.33 -9.21
N LEU A 23 -8.49 4.65 -8.51
CA LEU A 23 -8.38 3.19 -8.56
C LEU A 23 -9.11 2.57 -7.36
N LEU A 24 -10.09 1.70 -7.63
CA LEU A 24 -10.85 0.98 -6.64
C LEU A 24 -10.51 -0.51 -6.72
N VAL A 25 -10.07 -1.10 -5.63
CA VAL A 25 -9.80 -2.55 -5.57
C VAL A 25 -11.13 -3.29 -5.48
N ARG A 26 -11.48 -4.02 -6.54
CA ARG A 26 -12.70 -4.84 -6.60
C ARG A 26 -12.49 -6.22 -6.00
N SER A 27 -11.33 -6.83 -6.26
CA SER A 27 -10.91 -8.09 -5.65
C SER A 27 -9.39 -8.20 -5.64
N GLY A 28 -8.85 -9.08 -4.77
CA GLY A 28 -7.42 -9.22 -4.56
C GLY A 28 -6.83 -8.14 -3.67
N PHE A 29 -5.51 -8.00 -3.73
CA PHE A 29 -4.77 -7.08 -2.85
C PHE A 29 -3.72 -6.31 -3.63
N GLY A 30 -3.44 -5.09 -3.16
CA GLY A 30 -2.38 -4.25 -3.67
C GLY A 30 -1.42 -3.82 -2.56
N ARG A 31 -0.17 -3.61 -2.94
CA ARG A 31 0.86 -3.05 -2.07
C ARG A 31 1.12 -1.60 -2.47
N VAL A 32 0.94 -0.70 -1.51
CA VAL A 32 1.31 0.71 -1.66
C VAL A 32 2.73 0.89 -1.14
N SER A 33 3.59 1.44 -1.97
CA SER A 33 5.01 1.62 -1.67
C SER A 33 5.54 2.94 -2.18
N ARG A 34 6.63 3.41 -1.57
CA ARG A 34 7.40 4.58 -2.01
C ARG A 34 8.82 4.15 -2.36
N ALA A 35 9.41 4.77 -3.38
CA ALA A 35 10.81 4.58 -3.70
C ALA A 35 11.70 5.18 -2.60
N VAL A 36 12.68 4.41 -2.15
CA VAL A 36 13.68 4.85 -1.16
C VAL A 36 15.03 4.30 -1.60
N ASN A 37 15.93 5.18 -1.97
CA ASN A 37 17.23 4.79 -2.51
C ASN A 37 17.10 3.80 -3.71
N ASN A 38 17.67 2.60 -3.57
CA ASN A 38 17.61 1.56 -4.60
C ASN A 38 16.49 0.54 -4.36
N GLY A 39 15.53 0.82 -3.47
CA GLY A 39 14.46 -0.09 -3.09
C GLY A 39 13.09 0.57 -2.99
N HIS A 40 12.13 -0.18 -2.48
CA HIS A 40 10.78 0.29 -2.25
C HIS A 40 10.36 0.01 -0.80
N ARG A 41 10.03 1.07 -0.07
CA ARG A 41 9.44 0.94 1.26
C ARG A 41 7.95 0.70 1.13
N THR A 42 7.45 -0.40 1.68
CA THR A 42 6.02 -0.65 1.80
C THR A 42 5.42 0.26 2.86
N LEU A 43 4.37 0.97 2.49
CA LEU A 43 3.63 1.86 3.40
C LEU A 43 2.39 1.16 3.95
N ARG A 44 1.62 0.52 3.09
CA ARG A 44 0.40 -0.20 3.46
C ARG A 44 0.02 -1.23 2.41
N TYR A 45 -0.85 -2.15 2.80
CA TYR A 45 -1.57 -3.03 1.90
C TYR A 45 -3.02 -2.56 1.78
N ILE A 46 -3.59 -2.69 0.59
CA ILE A 46 -4.98 -2.33 0.32
C ILE A 46 -5.70 -3.53 -0.29
N GLY A 47 -6.95 -3.75 0.09
CA GLY A 47 -7.78 -4.84 -0.39
C GLY A 47 -9.11 -4.35 -0.92
N ARG A 48 -10.06 -5.28 -1.08
CA ARG A 48 -11.40 -4.99 -1.60
C ARG A 48 -12.06 -3.78 -0.92
N GLY A 49 -12.60 -2.88 -1.73
CA GLY A 49 -13.27 -1.66 -1.28
C GLY A 49 -12.32 -0.48 -0.99
N SER A 50 -11.01 -0.70 -1.04
CA SER A 50 -10.04 0.38 -0.88
C SER A 50 -9.91 1.22 -2.14
N ALA A 51 -9.67 2.52 -1.95
CA ALA A 51 -9.38 3.48 -3.00
C ALA A 51 -7.89 3.88 -2.99
N PHE A 52 -7.35 4.21 -4.18
CA PHE A 52 -6.00 4.71 -4.36
C PHE A 52 -5.98 5.89 -5.34
N GLY A 53 -5.22 6.93 -5.02
CA GLY A 53 -5.08 8.13 -5.86
C GLY A 53 -6.09 9.24 -5.57
N LEU A 54 -6.99 9.06 -4.59
CA LEU A 54 -8.01 10.05 -4.25
C LEU A 54 -7.39 11.32 -3.63
N GLU A 55 -6.34 11.18 -2.85
CA GLU A 55 -5.68 12.30 -2.15
C GLU A 55 -5.09 13.29 -3.16
N GLU A 56 -4.39 12.79 -4.17
CA GLU A 56 -3.81 13.61 -5.24
C GLU A 56 -4.87 14.22 -6.14
N ILE A 57 -5.94 13.49 -6.45
CA ILE A 57 -7.06 14.01 -7.24
C ILE A 57 -7.74 15.18 -6.50
N ILE A 58 -8.03 15.04 -5.20
CA ILE A 58 -8.62 16.11 -4.39
C ILE A 58 -7.68 17.31 -4.31
N HIS A 59 -6.38 17.07 -4.11
CA HIS A 59 -5.38 18.14 -4.05
C HIS A 59 -5.34 18.93 -5.35
N ASN A 60 -5.27 18.24 -6.49
CA ASN A 60 -5.20 18.85 -7.82
C ASN A 60 -6.47 19.65 -8.14
N TRP A 61 -7.64 19.08 -7.83
CA TRP A 61 -8.92 19.74 -8.03
C TRP A 61 -9.07 21.02 -7.21
N ARG A 62 -8.59 21.04 -5.94
CA ARG A 62 -8.71 22.21 -5.07
C ARG A 62 -7.74 23.34 -5.42
N ASN A 63 -6.52 22.96 -5.79
CA ASN A 63 -5.43 23.91 -5.97
C ASN A 63 -5.18 24.26 -7.45
N GLU A 64 -5.98 23.71 -8.36
CA GLU A 64 -5.77 23.83 -9.82
C GLU A 64 -4.32 23.47 -10.19
N ASP A 65 -3.75 22.47 -9.49
CA ASP A 65 -2.35 22.02 -9.60
C ASP A 65 -2.29 20.65 -10.27
N SER A 66 -1.09 20.23 -10.67
CA SER A 66 -0.79 18.93 -11.26
C SER A 66 0.19 18.17 -10.39
N ARG A 67 -0.24 17.79 -9.19
CA ARG A 67 0.57 16.98 -8.28
C ARG A 67 0.58 15.52 -8.75
N PRO A 68 1.75 14.91 -8.98
CA PRO A 68 1.86 13.50 -9.31
C PRO A 68 1.59 12.62 -8.09
N LEU A 69 1.33 11.33 -8.34
CA LEU A 69 1.20 10.30 -7.32
C LEU A 69 2.45 10.23 -6.45
N GLN A 70 2.28 10.26 -5.15
CA GLN A 70 3.37 10.25 -4.17
C GLN A 70 3.80 8.82 -3.79
N THR A 71 3.09 7.83 -4.30
CA THR A 71 3.32 6.41 -4.01
C THR A 71 2.96 5.55 -5.21
N SER A 72 3.56 4.36 -5.28
CA SER A 72 3.24 3.34 -6.28
C SER A 72 2.23 2.34 -5.74
N LEU A 73 1.32 1.87 -6.59
CA LEU A 73 0.45 0.72 -6.32
C LEU A 73 0.92 -0.48 -7.15
N ARG A 74 1.16 -1.61 -6.48
CA ARG A 74 1.56 -2.87 -7.09
C ARG A 74 0.55 -3.96 -6.77
N ALA A 75 0.25 -4.82 -7.74
CA ALA A 75 -0.63 -5.97 -7.51
C ALA A 75 0.10 -7.07 -6.74
N LEU A 76 -0.61 -7.68 -5.79
CA LEU A 76 -0.19 -8.91 -5.12
C LEU A 76 -1.00 -10.07 -5.68
N GLY A 77 -0.40 -10.81 -6.61
CA GLY A 77 -1.11 -11.87 -7.32
C GLY A 77 -2.21 -11.34 -8.23
N TYR A 78 -3.34 -12.05 -8.32
CA TYR A 78 -4.48 -11.62 -9.10
C TYR A 78 -5.20 -10.47 -8.38
N THR A 79 -5.24 -9.31 -9.02
CA THR A 79 -5.91 -8.11 -8.49
C THR A 79 -6.77 -7.50 -9.57
N ASP A 80 -8.04 -7.29 -9.25
CA ASP A 80 -9.01 -6.67 -10.14
C ASP A 80 -9.29 -5.24 -9.67
N ILE A 81 -9.03 -4.28 -10.53
CA ILE A 81 -9.11 -2.86 -10.24
C ILE A 81 -10.06 -2.17 -11.22
N LEU A 82 -11.01 -1.44 -10.64
CA LEU A 82 -11.84 -0.51 -11.38
C LEU A 82 -11.16 0.86 -11.40
N ARG A 83 -10.95 1.40 -12.59
CA ARG A 83 -10.47 2.76 -12.78
C ARG A 83 -11.64 3.68 -13.13
N VAL A 84 -11.86 4.69 -12.30
CA VAL A 84 -12.84 5.75 -12.56
C VAL A 84 -12.07 6.99 -13.01
N PRO A 85 -12.28 7.48 -14.24
CA PRO A 85 -11.55 8.63 -14.77
C PRO A 85 -11.60 9.85 -13.85
N THR A 86 -10.48 10.55 -13.68
CA THR A 86 -10.35 11.74 -12.82
C THR A 86 -11.46 12.76 -13.10
N LYS A 87 -11.75 13.04 -14.37
CA LYS A 87 -12.81 13.98 -14.79
C LYS A 87 -14.18 13.63 -14.20
N ILE A 88 -14.53 12.33 -14.16
CA ILE A 88 -15.82 11.89 -13.57
C ILE A 88 -15.83 12.15 -12.06
N ILE A 89 -14.71 11.90 -11.38
CA ILE A 89 -14.59 12.16 -9.95
C ILE A 89 -14.71 13.65 -9.66
N GLU A 90 -14.03 14.50 -10.41
CA GLU A 90 -14.05 15.97 -10.26
C GLU A 90 -15.42 16.59 -10.54
N GLU A 91 -16.11 16.14 -11.57
CA GLU A 91 -17.40 16.72 -11.98
C GLU A 91 -18.59 16.19 -11.16
N LEU A 92 -18.58 14.91 -10.79
CA LEU A 92 -19.77 14.27 -10.21
C LEU A 92 -19.62 13.89 -8.75
N VAL A 93 -18.41 13.62 -8.27
CA VAL A 93 -18.19 13.09 -6.91
C VAL A 93 -17.73 14.20 -5.97
N LEU A 94 -16.64 14.90 -6.29
CA LEU A 94 -16.05 15.88 -5.38
C LEU A 94 -17.00 17.00 -4.97
N PRO A 95 -17.84 17.56 -5.87
CA PRO A 95 -18.79 18.61 -5.50
C PRO A 95 -19.88 18.16 -4.52
N THR A 96 -20.13 16.84 -4.43
CA THR A 96 -21.16 16.27 -3.54
C THR A 96 -20.61 15.91 -2.16
N LEU A 97 -19.29 15.88 -1.98
CA LEU A 97 -18.69 15.53 -0.72
C LEU A 97 -18.73 16.68 0.30
N PRO A 98 -19.02 16.40 1.57
CA PRO A 98 -18.94 17.39 2.63
C PRO A 98 -17.54 18.00 2.72
N GLN A 99 -17.45 19.30 2.97
CA GLN A 99 -16.18 20.03 3.09
C GLN A 99 -15.25 19.40 4.13
N GLN A 100 -15.82 18.96 5.26
CA GLN A 100 -15.06 18.27 6.32
C GLN A 100 -14.37 17.00 5.83
N THR A 101 -15.02 16.24 4.95
CA THR A 101 -14.44 15.03 4.35
C THR A 101 -13.30 15.39 3.41
N LEU A 102 -13.49 16.40 2.58
CA LEU A 102 -12.45 16.90 1.68
C LEU A 102 -11.24 17.45 2.46
N ASP A 103 -11.46 18.13 3.59
CA ASP A 103 -10.39 18.66 4.44
C ASP A 103 -9.62 17.54 5.14
N ALA A 104 -10.32 16.49 5.58
CA ALA A 104 -9.67 15.32 6.15
C ALA A 104 -8.72 14.63 5.16
N PHE A 105 -9.09 14.53 3.89
CA PHE A 105 -8.22 13.98 2.84
C PHE A 105 -7.07 14.93 2.48
N ALA A 106 -7.30 16.26 2.49
CA ALA A 106 -6.26 17.23 2.20
C ALA A 106 -5.17 17.28 3.30
N GLN A 107 -5.56 17.05 4.56
CA GLN A 107 -4.63 17.00 5.70
C GLN A 107 -3.89 15.67 5.80
N THR A 108 -4.44 14.60 5.23
CA THR A 108 -3.81 13.27 5.18
C THR A 108 -2.82 13.21 4.01
N GLY A 109 -1.92 14.19 3.91
CA GLY A 109 -0.87 14.17 2.90
C GLY A 109 -0.08 12.84 2.99
N ALA A 110 0.33 12.32 1.87
CA ALA A 110 1.04 11.03 1.70
C ALA A 110 2.33 10.87 2.55
N GLY A 111 2.61 11.81 3.43
CA GLY A 111 3.72 11.82 4.38
C GLY A 111 3.37 11.37 5.79
N ASP A 112 2.09 11.43 6.19
CA ASP A 112 1.71 11.24 7.59
C ASP A 112 1.10 9.85 7.87
N VAL A 113 1.84 8.80 7.57
CA VAL A 113 1.60 7.47 8.15
C VAL A 113 1.88 7.50 9.67
N GLN A 114 2.52 8.55 10.17
CA GLN A 114 2.86 8.68 11.59
C GLN A 114 1.69 9.07 12.49
N THR A 115 0.60 9.64 11.96
CA THR A 115 -0.49 10.16 12.81
C THR A 115 -1.69 9.22 12.93
N ARG A 116 -1.74 8.11 12.19
CA ARG A 116 -2.63 6.98 12.54
C ARG A 116 -1.94 6.10 13.57
N ASN A 117 -1.48 6.76 14.61
CA ASN A 117 -0.86 6.15 15.76
C ASN A 117 -1.82 5.22 16.45
N ALA A 118 -1.27 4.06 16.80
CA ALA A 118 -1.82 3.09 17.72
C ALA A 118 -3.17 2.52 17.28
N ILE A 119 -3.34 2.20 16.01
CA ILE A 119 -4.14 1.02 15.72
C ILE A 119 -3.34 -0.13 16.31
N ASP A 120 -3.86 -0.66 17.40
CA ASP A 120 -3.40 -1.87 18.05
C ASP A 120 -2.90 -2.84 16.98
N VAL A 121 -1.63 -3.21 17.01
CA VAL A 121 -0.99 -4.11 16.02
C VAL A 121 -1.78 -5.42 15.88
N LYS A 122 -2.65 -5.74 16.83
CA LYS A 122 -3.58 -6.86 16.79
C LYS A 122 -4.72 -6.73 15.78
N THR A 123 -5.01 -5.52 15.28
CA THR A 123 -6.11 -5.27 14.32
C THR A 123 -5.63 -4.78 12.95
N ALA A 124 -4.31 -4.67 12.73
CA ALA A 124 -3.76 -4.04 11.53
C ALA A 124 -3.75 -4.94 10.28
N ILE A 125 -3.93 -6.24 10.42
CA ILE A 125 -4.00 -7.17 9.28
C ILE A 125 -5.42 -7.67 9.15
N ASP A 126 -6.09 -7.31 8.05
CA ASP A 126 -7.37 -7.90 7.66
C ASP A 126 -7.23 -9.43 7.64
N PRO A 127 -8.12 -10.20 8.32
CA PRO A 127 -8.08 -11.65 8.32
C PRO A 127 -7.99 -12.26 6.91
N GLY A 128 -8.69 -11.68 5.93
CA GLY A 128 -8.61 -12.11 4.54
C GLY A 128 -7.23 -11.88 3.92
N MET A 129 -6.52 -10.82 4.33
CA MET A 129 -5.13 -10.59 3.92
C MET A 129 -4.20 -11.65 4.51
N LEU A 130 -4.38 -12.02 5.78
CA LEU A 130 -3.55 -13.04 6.42
C LEU A 130 -3.78 -14.40 5.75
N GLU A 131 -5.04 -14.77 5.49
CA GLU A 131 -5.41 -15.98 4.77
C GLU A 131 -4.78 -16.03 3.38
N PHE A 132 -4.89 -14.94 2.62
CA PHE A 132 -4.24 -14.79 1.32
C PHE A 132 -2.72 -14.98 1.40
N LEU A 133 -2.04 -14.35 2.36
CA LEU A 133 -0.59 -14.47 2.52
C LEU A 133 -0.16 -15.90 2.85
N VAL A 134 -0.96 -16.66 3.60
CA VAL A 134 -0.71 -18.07 3.93
C VAL A 134 -1.02 -18.97 2.72
N GLU A 135 -2.16 -18.80 2.06
CA GLU A 135 -2.60 -19.63 0.93
C GLU A 135 -1.62 -19.53 -0.26
N TYR A 136 -1.17 -18.32 -0.57
CA TYR A 136 -0.23 -18.09 -1.67
C TYR A 136 1.24 -18.21 -1.25
N ARG A 137 1.52 -18.69 -0.03
CA ARG A 137 2.87 -18.93 0.50
C ARG A 137 3.78 -17.71 0.49
N TYR A 138 3.22 -16.51 0.64
CA TYR A 138 4.00 -15.31 0.97
C TYR A 138 4.57 -15.41 2.39
N ILE A 139 3.89 -16.18 3.25
CA ILE A 139 4.30 -16.54 4.59
C ILE A 139 4.45 -18.07 4.60
N ASN A 140 5.67 -18.56 4.80
CA ASN A 140 5.98 -19.99 4.89
C ASN A 140 6.35 -20.33 6.32
N GLY A 141 5.60 -21.24 6.94
CA GLY A 141 5.91 -21.82 8.24
C GLY A 141 4.78 -21.73 9.25
N THR A 142 4.95 -22.44 10.37
CA THR A 142 4.04 -22.47 11.52
C THR A 142 4.17 -21.26 12.45
N ALA A 143 5.25 -20.48 12.26
CA ALA A 143 5.49 -19.22 12.97
C ALA A 143 6.06 -18.19 12.01
N THR A 144 5.56 -16.96 12.08
CA THR A 144 6.02 -15.84 11.26
C THR A 144 6.50 -14.73 12.17
N MET A 145 7.68 -14.20 11.87
CA MET A 145 8.17 -12.98 12.51
C MET A 145 7.75 -11.79 11.63
N MET A 146 6.98 -10.89 12.21
CA MET A 146 6.63 -9.61 11.58
C MET A 146 7.52 -8.51 12.15
N ILE A 147 8.17 -7.76 11.27
CA ILE A 147 9.03 -6.63 11.65
C ILE A 147 8.32 -5.34 11.25
N ASP A 148 7.99 -4.53 12.24
CA ASP A 148 7.51 -3.17 12.02
C ASP A 148 8.71 -2.30 11.60
N LEU A 149 8.74 -1.95 10.31
CA LEU A 149 9.86 -1.18 9.74
C LEU A 149 9.92 0.27 10.25
N ASP A 150 8.82 0.80 10.79
CA ASP A 150 8.80 2.14 11.38
C ASP A 150 9.44 2.15 12.78
N ARG A 151 9.39 1.03 13.47
CA ARG A 151 10.04 0.82 14.78
C ARG A 151 11.39 0.14 14.67
N CYS A 152 11.76 -0.35 13.49
CA CYS A 152 13.00 -1.08 13.28
C CYS A 152 14.21 -0.15 13.40
N VAL A 153 15.03 -0.37 14.41
CA VAL A 153 16.28 0.35 14.64
C VAL A 153 17.47 -0.22 13.86
N ARG A 154 17.24 -1.23 13.00
CA ARG A 154 18.26 -1.89 12.16
C ARG A 154 19.43 -2.46 12.95
N CYS A 155 19.16 -3.05 14.10
CA CYS A 155 20.19 -3.67 14.94
C CYS A 155 20.63 -5.06 14.45
N ASP A 156 20.02 -5.60 13.40
CA ASP A 156 20.28 -6.92 12.79
C ASP A 156 20.11 -8.13 13.74
N GLU A 157 19.57 -7.95 14.94
CA GLU A 157 19.34 -9.06 15.89
C GLU A 157 18.37 -10.10 15.33
N CYS A 158 17.33 -9.68 14.61
CA CYS A 158 16.38 -10.59 13.96
C CYS A 158 17.06 -11.41 12.85
N VAL A 159 17.98 -10.81 12.09
CA VAL A 159 18.77 -11.50 11.07
C VAL A 159 19.71 -12.52 11.72
N THR A 160 20.35 -12.13 12.79
CA THR A 160 21.26 -13.00 13.58
C THR A 160 20.49 -14.16 14.21
N ALA A 161 19.32 -13.92 14.80
CA ALA A 161 18.47 -14.95 15.39
C ALA A 161 17.97 -15.94 14.32
N CYS A 162 17.51 -15.44 13.17
CA CYS A 162 17.08 -16.25 12.05
C CYS A 162 18.23 -17.10 11.49
N SER A 163 19.39 -16.50 11.29
CA SER A 163 20.60 -17.19 10.82
C SER A 163 21.02 -18.34 11.76
N LYS A 164 21.02 -18.09 13.07
CA LYS A 164 21.33 -19.13 14.08
C LYS A 164 20.35 -20.30 14.03
N GLY A 165 19.06 -20.02 13.81
CA GLY A 165 18.02 -21.05 13.66
C GLY A 165 18.13 -21.86 12.36
N HIS A 166 18.85 -21.35 11.37
CA HIS A 166 19.03 -21.95 10.03
C HIS A 166 20.49 -22.32 9.72
N ASN A 167 21.21 -22.89 10.69
CA ASN A 167 22.60 -23.34 10.53
C ASN A 167 23.57 -22.23 10.06
N ASN A 168 23.41 -21.03 10.59
CA ASN A 168 24.17 -19.83 10.21
C ASN A 168 24.03 -19.42 8.74
N ASN A 169 22.91 -19.75 8.09
CA ASN A 169 22.61 -19.33 6.74
C ASN A 169 21.74 -18.07 6.78
N PRO A 170 22.24 -16.88 6.43
CA PRO A 170 21.46 -15.64 6.36
C PRO A 170 20.65 -15.62 5.07
N ARG A 171 19.51 -16.26 5.03
CA ARG A 171 18.56 -16.17 3.90
C ARG A 171 17.48 -15.14 4.16
#